data_8837cccce394d1bee81e680ee9cd124a
#
_entry.id   8837cccce394d1bee81e680ee9cd124a
#
_cell.length_a   1.000
_cell.length_b   1.000
_cell.length_c   1.000
_cell.angle_alpha   90.00
_cell.angle_beta   90.00
_cell.angle_gamma   90.00
#
_symmetry.space_group_name_H-M   'P 1'
#
loop_
_entity.id
_entity.type
_entity.pdbx_description
1 polymer ?
#
loop_
_entity_poly.entity_id
_entity_poly.type
_entity_poly.pdbx_seq_one_letter_code
_entity_poly.pdbx_strand_id
1 'polypeptide(L)'
;MNVFKVVSPTKKEIPFILSIPHSGTSIPNEKVAFFNKKQLNLKEDTDWFLDKLYDFAPQMGITTVLANYHRWVVDLNRDPNNQPLYNDGRIITSVCPMTNFNGE
;
A
#
# COMPACT_ATOMS: atom_id res chain seq x y z
N MET A 1 5.12 0.64 -14.95
CA MET A 1 4.87 1.38 -13.69
C MET A 1 5.73 0.80 -12.59
N ASN A 2 6.39 1.66 -11.83
CA ASN A 2 7.17 1.21 -10.68
C ASN A 2 6.26 0.74 -9.54
N VAL A 3 6.78 -0.12 -8.67
CA VAL A 3 6.04 -0.64 -7.50
C VAL A 3 5.68 0.49 -6.53
N PHE A 4 6.55 1.46 -6.40
CA PHE A 4 6.34 2.62 -5.53
C PHE A 4 6.90 3.87 -6.21
N LYS A 5 6.53 5.03 -5.67
CA LYS A 5 7.17 6.29 -6.04
C LYS A 5 7.68 7.02 -4.79
N VAL A 6 8.75 7.79 -4.98
CA VAL A 6 9.32 8.64 -3.94
C VAL A 6 9.03 10.09 -4.30
N VAL A 7 8.44 10.83 -3.37
CA VAL A 7 8.23 12.27 -3.51
C VAL A 7 9.24 12.98 -2.64
N SER A 8 10.13 13.73 -3.30
CA SER A 8 11.18 14.47 -2.61
C SER A 8 10.63 15.71 -1.90
N PRO A 9 11.29 16.15 -0.83
CA PRO A 9 10.92 17.39 -0.16
C PRO A 9 11.03 18.60 -1.09
N THR A 10 10.13 19.57 -0.93
CA THR A 10 10.19 20.87 -1.63
C THR A 10 10.79 21.97 -0.76
N LYS A 11 11.04 21.68 0.51
CA LYS A 11 11.73 22.54 1.46
C LYS A 11 12.95 21.82 2.01
N LYS A 12 13.72 22.46 2.91
CA LYS A 12 14.87 21.83 3.54
C LYS A 12 14.48 20.47 4.14
N GLU A 13 15.19 19.43 3.75
CA GLU A 13 14.93 18.06 4.18
C GLU A 13 15.13 17.92 5.69
N ILE A 14 14.19 17.25 6.34
CA ILE A 14 14.29 16.85 7.75
C ILE A 14 14.39 15.31 7.81
N PRO A 15 14.91 14.74 8.93
CA PRO A 15 15.17 13.30 9.01
C PRO A 15 13.89 12.49 9.31
N PHE A 16 12.85 12.67 8.47
CA PHE A 16 11.61 11.89 8.52
C PHE A 16 11.28 11.34 7.15
N ILE A 17 10.80 10.10 7.12
CA ILE A 17 10.25 9.44 5.94
C ILE A 17 8.81 9.06 6.28
N LEU A 18 7.87 9.46 5.42
CA LEU A 18 6.48 9.07 5.51
C LEU A 18 6.24 7.94 4.50
N SER A 19 5.82 6.77 4.99
CA SER A 19 5.48 5.63 4.15
C SER A 19 3.97 5.49 4.06
N ILE A 20 3.45 5.43 2.82
CA ILE A 20 2.03 5.21 2.54
C ILE A 20 1.91 3.95 1.67
N PRO A 21 1.89 2.75 2.30
CA PRO A 21 1.98 1.49 1.56
C PRO A 21 0.65 0.97 1.03
N HIS A 22 -0.49 1.51 1.46
CA HIS A 22 -1.80 0.91 1.21
C HIS A 22 -2.80 1.81 0.48
N SER A 23 -2.36 2.96 -0.06
CA SER A 23 -3.24 3.82 -0.87
C SER A 23 -3.14 3.56 -2.36
N GLY A 24 -2.23 2.71 -2.80
CA GLY A 24 -2.11 2.33 -4.21
C GLY A 24 -3.33 1.54 -4.68
N THR A 25 -3.73 1.75 -5.92
CA THR A 25 -4.93 1.12 -6.50
C THR A 25 -4.67 0.37 -7.79
N SER A 26 -3.45 0.43 -8.33
CA SER A 26 -3.14 -0.20 -9.62
C SER A 26 -3.02 -1.71 -9.49
N ILE A 27 -3.58 -2.42 -10.46
CA ILE A 27 -3.44 -3.88 -10.60
C ILE A 27 -2.93 -4.13 -12.02
N PRO A 28 -1.80 -4.85 -12.18
CA PRO A 28 -1.29 -5.15 -13.52
C PRO A 28 -2.33 -5.89 -14.37
N ASN A 29 -2.45 -5.51 -15.65
CA ASN A 29 -3.45 -6.11 -16.54
C ASN A 29 -3.34 -7.63 -16.62
N GLU A 30 -2.13 -8.17 -16.62
CA GLU A 30 -1.88 -9.61 -16.67
C GLU A 30 -2.29 -10.34 -15.38
N LYS A 31 -2.59 -9.61 -14.31
CA LYS A 31 -3.00 -10.17 -13.01
C LYS A 31 -4.49 -10.04 -12.73
N VAL A 32 -5.20 -9.22 -13.49
CA VAL A 32 -6.63 -8.92 -13.25
C VAL A 32 -7.49 -10.18 -13.18
N ALA A 33 -7.19 -11.19 -14.03
CA ALA A 33 -7.97 -12.43 -14.09
C ALA A 33 -7.88 -13.27 -12.80
N PHE A 34 -6.88 -13.04 -11.96
CA PHE A 34 -6.68 -13.78 -10.70
C PHE A 34 -7.46 -13.18 -9.53
N PHE A 35 -8.11 -12.04 -9.72
CA PHE A 35 -8.80 -11.33 -8.66
C PHE A 35 -10.31 -11.53 -8.74
N ASN A 36 -10.97 -11.48 -7.58
CA ASN A 36 -12.42 -11.46 -7.48
C ASN A 36 -12.97 -10.23 -8.21
N LYS A 37 -13.89 -10.44 -9.15
CA LYS A 37 -14.43 -9.36 -9.99
C LYS A 37 -15.10 -8.24 -9.19
N LYS A 38 -15.81 -8.59 -8.12
CA LYS A 38 -16.44 -7.61 -7.23
C LYS A 38 -15.40 -6.72 -6.59
N GLN A 39 -14.30 -7.31 -6.10
CA GLN A 39 -13.25 -6.60 -5.41
C GLN A 39 -12.35 -5.77 -6.35
N LEU A 40 -12.28 -6.11 -7.63
CA LEU A 40 -11.58 -5.25 -8.60
C LEU A 40 -12.16 -3.84 -8.64
N ASN A 41 -13.46 -3.70 -8.40
CA ASN A 41 -14.13 -2.40 -8.36
C ASN A 41 -14.11 -1.79 -6.96
N LEU A 42 -14.31 -2.59 -5.93
CA LEU A 42 -14.42 -2.09 -4.55
C LEU A 42 -13.08 -1.82 -3.90
N LYS A 43 -12.10 -2.73 -4.08
CA LYS A 43 -10.75 -2.62 -3.48
C LYS A 43 -10.83 -2.28 -1.98
N GLU A 44 -11.56 -3.10 -1.22
CA GLU A 44 -11.97 -2.81 0.15
C GLU A 44 -10.82 -2.54 1.13
N ASP A 45 -9.69 -3.22 0.99
CA ASP A 45 -8.56 -3.04 1.91
C ASP A 45 -7.69 -1.82 1.57
N THR A 46 -8.18 -0.90 0.74
CA THR A 46 -7.45 0.32 0.37
C THR A 46 -7.58 1.38 1.46
N ASP A 47 -6.45 1.99 1.81
CA ASP A 47 -6.46 3.20 2.64
C ASP A 47 -6.73 4.41 1.72
N TRP A 48 -8.01 4.68 1.48
CA TRP A 48 -8.45 5.69 0.53
C TRP A 48 -7.98 7.09 0.90
N PHE A 49 -7.51 7.83 -0.09
CA PHE A 49 -7.15 9.25 0.01
C PHE A 49 -5.98 9.59 0.94
N LEU A 50 -5.24 8.61 1.47
CA LEU A 50 -4.08 8.90 2.31
C LEU A 50 -3.00 9.67 1.55
N ASP A 51 -2.81 9.38 0.27
CA ASP A 51 -1.88 10.10 -0.59
C ASP A 51 -2.21 11.60 -0.67
N LYS A 52 -3.51 11.94 -0.66
CA LYS A 52 -3.98 13.33 -0.68
C LYS A 52 -3.98 13.95 0.71
N LEU A 53 -4.35 13.16 1.73
CA LEU A 53 -4.37 13.64 3.12
C LEU A 53 -2.98 14.09 3.58
N TYR A 54 -1.94 13.41 3.12
CA TYR A 54 -0.55 13.70 3.47
C TYR A 54 0.22 14.44 2.38
N ASP A 55 -0.45 15.05 1.41
CA ASP A 55 0.20 15.75 0.29
C ASP A 55 1.01 16.99 0.71
N PHE A 56 0.79 17.47 1.94
CA PHE A 56 1.56 18.56 2.53
C PHE A 56 2.97 18.15 2.97
N ALA A 57 3.26 16.86 3.09
CA ALA A 57 4.50 16.36 3.67
C ALA A 57 5.77 16.87 2.96
N PRO A 58 5.84 16.93 1.60
CA PRO A 58 7.01 17.48 0.94
C PRO A 58 7.30 18.94 1.31
N GLN A 59 6.27 19.75 1.56
CA GLN A 59 6.42 21.15 1.97
C GLN A 59 6.95 21.29 3.40
N MET A 60 6.87 20.24 4.19
CA MET A 60 7.43 20.17 5.54
C MET A 60 8.87 19.60 5.55
N GLY A 61 9.43 19.29 4.40
CA GLY A 61 10.76 18.70 4.30
C GLY A 61 10.77 17.18 4.46
N ILE A 62 9.61 16.52 4.38
CA ILE A 62 9.47 15.09 4.57
C ILE A 62 9.51 14.37 3.22
N THR A 63 10.36 13.34 3.13
CA THR A 63 10.36 12.43 1.98
C THR A 63 9.20 11.46 2.13
N THR A 64 8.38 11.31 1.07
CA THR A 64 7.23 10.41 1.08
C THR A 64 7.44 9.26 0.12
N VAL A 65 7.14 8.04 0.57
CA VAL A 65 7.17 6.81 -0.24
C VAL A 65 5.75 6.29 -0.34
N LEU A 66 5.21 6.21 -1.57
CA LEU A 66 3.83 5.80 -1.83
C LEU A 66 3.82 4.53 -2.69
N ALA A 67 2.96 3.58 -2.34
CA ALA A 67 2.71 2.41 -3.17
C ALA A 67 1.91 2.83 -4.42
N ASN A 68 2.27 2.28 -5.58
CA ASN A 68 1.50 2.45 -6.82
C ASN A 68 0.49 1.31 -6.99
N TYR A 69 0.90 0.08 -6.69
CA TYR A 69 0.03 -1.08 -6.78
C TYR A 69 -0.83 -1.25 -5.53
N HIS A 70 -2.00 -1.84 -5.72
CA HIS A 70 -2.87 -2.21 -4.61
C HIS A 70 -2.15 -3.23 -3.71
N ARG A 71 -2.41 -3.17 -2.39
CA ARG A 71 -1.77 -4.04 -1.40
C ARG A 71 -2.01 -5.53 -1.64
N TRP A 72 -3.05 -5.90 -2.40
CA TRP A 72 -3.30 -7.29 -2.78
C TRP A 72 -2.32 -7.80 -3.84
N VAL A 73 -1.73 -6.91 -4.63
CA VAL A 73 -0.69 -7.28 -5.59
C VAL A 73 0.62 -7.53 -4.85
N VAL A 74 1.02 -6.58 -4.04
CA VAL A 74 2.16 -6.70 -3.14
C VAL A 74 1.97 -5.71 -1.98
N ASP A 75 1.98 -6.23 -0.77
CA ASP A 75 1.85 -5.39 0.42
C ASP A 75 3.24 -4.95 0.90
N LEU A 76 3.53 -3.65 0.75
CA LEU A 76 4.84 -3.09 1.09
C LEU A 76 5.06 -2.98 2.60
N ASN A 77 4.05 -3.30 3.41
CA ASN A 77 4.14 -3.35 4.87
C ASN A 77 4.02 -4.78 5.40
N ARG A 78 4.64 -5.72 4.69
CA ARG A 78 4.69 -7.13 5.12
C ARG A 78 6.09 -7.68 4.91
N ASP A 79 6.44 -8.65 5.75
CA ASP A 79 7.69 -9.39 5.62
C ASP A 79 7.66 -10.17 4.30
N PRO A 80 8.69 -10.03 3.43
CA PRO A 80 8.75 -10.79 2.18
C PRO A 80 8.81 -12.30 2.39
N ASN A 81 9.16 -12.76 3.61
CA ASN A 81 9.15 -14.16 3.99
C ASN A 81 7.83 -14.59 4.66
N ASN A 82 6.79 -13.74 4.61
CA ASN A 82 5.45 -13.99 5.16
C ASN A 82 5.42 -14.27 6.67
N GLN A 83 6.39 -13.75 7.42
CA GLN A 83 6.32 -13.81 8.87
C GLN A 83 5.19 -12.90 9.37
N PRO A 84 4.31 -13.38 10.26
CA PRO A 84 3.19 -12.57 10.74
C PRO A 84 3.67 -11.39 11.60
N LEU A 85 3.00 -10.24 11.46
CA LEU A 85 3.28 -9.04 12.25
C LEU A 85 2.88 -9.22 13.72
N TYR A 86 1.86 -10.03 13.98
CA TYR A 86 1.27 -10.22 15.32
C TYR A 86 0.97 -11.70 15.55
N ASN A 87 1.04 -12.14 16.80
CA ASN A 87 0.75 -13.51 17.24
C ASN A 87 -0.42 -13.55 18.24
N ASP A 88 -1.38 -12.64 18.13
CA ASP A 88 -2.48 -12.48 19.09
C ASP A 88 -3.84 -12.98 18.57
N GLY A 89 -3.82 -13.73 17.46
CA GLY A 89 -5.03 -14.32 16.88
C GLY A 89 -5.81 -13.42 15.93
N ARG A 90 -5.35 -12.16 15.71
CA ARG A 90 -6.01 -11.29 14.73
C ARG A 90 -5.74 -11.77 13.30
N ILE A 91 -6.62 -11.39 12.37
CA ILE A 91 -6.45 -11.72 10.96
C ILE A 91 -5.23 -10.97 10.40
N ILE A 92 -4.32 -11.73 9.79
CA ILE A 92 -3.11 -11.19 9.15
C ILE A 92 -3.07 -11.67 7.71
N THR A 93 -2.93 -10.73 6.77
CA THR A 93 -2.74 -11.03 5.36
C THR A 93 -1.24 -11.12 5.03
N SER A 94 -0.91 -11.88 3.99
CA SER A 94 0.48 -12.08 3.55
C SER A 94 0.99 -10.93 2.68
N VAL A 95 2.26 -11.01 2.23
CA VAL A 95 2.86 -10.04 1.32
C VAL A 95 2.13 -10.03 -0.04
N CYS A 96 1.65 -11.18 -0.51
CA CYS A 96 0.76 -11.31 -1.65
C CYS A 96 -0.53 -11.97 -1.15
N PRO A 97 -1.50 -11.19 -0.65
CA PRO A 97 -2.67 -11.76 0.02
C PRO A 97 -3.53 -12.61 -0.90
N MET A 98 -4.04 -13.72 -0.36
CA MET A 98 -5.00 -14.60 -1.06
C MET A 98 -6.45 -14.22 -0.75
N THR A 99 -6.66 -13.49 0.35
CA THR A 99 -7.99 -13.02 0.79
C THR A 99 -7.87 -11.58 1.30
N ASN A 100 -9.01 -10.87 1.32
CA ASN A 100 -9.09 -9.58 2.02
C ASN A 100 -9.34 -9.80 3.53
N PHE A 101 -9.47 -8.72 4.30
CA PHE A 101 -9.73 -8.81 5.74
C PHE A 101 -11.13 -9.35 6.07
N ASN A 102 -12.02 -9.44 5.08
CA ASN A 102 -13.34 -10.07 5.23
C ASN A 102 -13.31 -11.57 4.87
N GLY A 103 -12.18 -12.11 4.45
CA GLY A 103 -12.02 -13.52 4.07
C GLY A 103 -12.45 -13.84 2.63
N GLU A 104 -12.64 -12.85 1.80
CA GLU A 104 -13.09 -13.01 0.40
C GLU A 104 -11.95 -13.18 -0.60
#